data_9a9d828f8f067e4a60f83cd9d34465c9
#
_entry.id   9a9d828f8f067e4a60f83cd9d34465c9
#
_cell.length_a   1.000
_cell.length_b   1.000
_cell.length_c   1.000
_cell.angle_alpha   90.00
_cell.angle_beta   90.00
_cell.angle_gamma   90.00
#
_symmetry.space_group_name_H-M   'P 1'
#
loop_
_entity.id
_entity.type
_entity.pdbx_description
1 polymer ?
#
loop_
_entity_poly.entity_id
_entity_poly.type
_entity_poly.pdbx_seq_one_letter_code
_entity_poly.pdbx_strand_id
1 'polypeptide(L)'
;MALALATTASAQENPLWLRHCAISPDGSTVAFAYKGDIYTVPATGGNARQLTTNSAHDSYPVWSPDSKQLAFCSNREGSMDVYVMNREGGAPRRLTTNSGTETPIAFKDNNTVLYVSSIMPTAQSILFANGSLPQVYEVSTNASRPRLFSALPMMDISIRPNGDLLYHDQKGYEDPLRKHHRSPITRDIWLRRAGKYTKLTNFNGEDRTPVWAAQGDSFYYLSEEDGTFNVYKRNIDGTDKQQLTRHTTNPVRFLTAATDGTLCYGYDGEIYTLKQGAQPQKLKVNIVTDKTDKDLDRQTLFTGATE
;
A
#
# COMPACT_ATOMS: atom_id res chain seq x y z
N MET A 1 -38.36 -21.99 31.05
CA MET A 1 -37.96 -22.09 29.61
C MET A 1 -37.32 -20.76 29.22
N ALA A 2 -36.01 -20.69 29.20
CA ALA A 2 -35.28 -19.49 28.81
C ALA A 2 -35.08 -19.52 27.30
N LEU A 3 -35.64 -18.56 26.58
CA LEU A 3 -35.46 -18.39 25.15
C LEU A 3 -34.08 -17.73 24.96
N ALA A 4 -33.11 -18.48 24.47
CA ALA A 4 -31.82 -17.92 24.03
C ALA A 4 -32.06 -17.19 22.69
N LEU A 5 -32.05 -15.87 22.72
CA LEU A 5 -31.94 -15.04 21.51
C LEU A 5 -30.56 -15.23 20.91
N ALA A 6 -30.45 -16.03 19.87
CA ALA A 6 -29.28 -16.10 19.04
C ALA A 6 -29.17 -14.76 18.26
N THR A 7 -28.24 -13.89 18.67
CA THR A 7 -27.86 -12.74 17.86
C THR A 7 -27.15 -13.26 16.60
N THR A 8 -27.81 -13.19 15.48
CA THR A 8 -27.19 -13.48 14.18
C THR A 8 -26.20 -12.38 13.88
N ALA A 9 -24.89 -12.71 13.92
CA ALA A 9 -23.86 -11.83 13.40
C ALA A 9 -24.18 -11.53 11.92
N SER A 10 -24.36 -10.25 11.59
CA SER A 10 -24.61 -9.84 10.21
C SER A 10 -23.30 -9.95 9.43
N ALA A 11 -23.23 -10.91 8.51
CA ALA A 11 -22.13 -10.96 7.55
C ALA A 11 -22.39 -9.92 6.46
N GLN A 12 -21.52 -8.92 6.32
CA GLN A 12 -21.58 -8.02 5.18
C GLN A 12 -20.96 -8.73 3.97
N GLU A 13 -21.81 -9.17 3.04
CA GLU A 13 -21.34 -9.71 1.77
C GLU A 13 -20.84 -8.57 0.85
N ASN A 14 -19.61 -8.74 0.28
CA ASN A 14 -18.98 -7.80 -0.64
C ASN A 14 -18.82 -6.37 -0.09
N PRO A 15 -18.06 -6.17 0.98
CA PRO A 15 -17.77 -4.82 1.50
C PRO A 15 -17.01 -4.01 0.45
N LEU A 16 -17.41 -2.74 0.25
CA LEU A 16 -16.69 -1.78 -0.60
C LEU A 16 -15.67 -0.98 0.22
N TRP A 17 -14.74 -0.32 -0.47
CA TRP A 17 -13.68 0.49 0.15
C TRP A 17 -12.60 -0.31 0.86
N LEU A 18 -12.31 -1.52 0.36
CA LEU A 18 -11.13 -2.27 0.73
C LEU A 18 -9.90 -1.55 0.17
N ARG A 19 -8.98 -1.10 1.05
CA ARG A 19 -7.86 -0.24 0.67
C ARG A 19 -6.52 -0.87 1.04
N HIS A 20 -5.46 -0.39 0.40
CA HIS A 20 -4.08 -0.76 0.68
C HIS A 20 -3.87 -2.28 0.70
N CYS A 21 -4.47 -2.98 -0.28
CA CYS A 21 -4.34 -4.43 -0.35
C CYS A 21 -2.91 -4.84 -0.68
N ALA A 22 -2.42 -5.87 0.00
CA ALA A 22 -1.09 -6.43 -0.17
C ALA A 22 -1.14 -7.95 -0.06
N ILE A 23 -0.73 -8.66 -1.13
CA ILE A 23 -0.59 -10.12 -1.09
C ILE A 23 0.71 -10.49 -0.37
N SER A 24 0.65 -11.53 0.48
CA SER A 24 1.83 -12.06 1.14
C SER A 24 2.82 -12.65 0.11
N PRO A 25 4.14 -12.58 0.33
CA PRO A 25 5.13 -13.19 -0.55
C PRO A 25 4.89 -14.67 -0.84
N ASP A 26 4.36 -15.44 0.10
CA ASP A 26 3.99 -16.85 -0.09
C ASP A 26 2.71 -17.07 -0.93
N GLY A 27 2.03 -15.98 -1.34
CA GLY A 27 0.83 -16.02 -2.18
C GLY A 27 -0.43 -16.51 -1.48
N SER A 28 -0.40 -16.79 -0.18
CA SER A 28 -1.50 -17.46 0.52
C SER A 28 -2.55 -16.50 1.10
N THR A 29 -2.16 -15.25 1.40
CA THR A 29 -2.98 -14.31 2.19
C THR A 29 -2.91 -12.91 1.61
N VAL A 30 -4.02 -12.19 1.61
CA VAL A 30 -4.08 -10.76 1.29
C VAL A 30 -4.40 -10.00 2.57
N ALA A 31 -3.54 -9.03 2.91
CA ALA A 31 -3.81 -8.02 3.94
C ALA A 31 -4.43 -6.79 3.30
N PHE A 32 -5.31 -6.10 4.02
CA PHE A 32 -5.94 -4.86 3.54
C PHE A 32 -6.44 -4.02 4.70
N ALA A 33 -6.69 -2.73 4.46
CA ALA A 33 -7.30 -1.82 5.41
C ALA A 33 -8.81 -1.68 5.11
N TYR A 34 -9.63 -1.74 6.16
CA TYR A 34 -11.06 -1.52 6.08
C TYR A 34 -11.57 -0.83 7.34
N LYS A 35 -12.29 0.30 7.20
CA LYS A 35 -12.86 1.09 8.31
C LYS A 35 -11.85 1.41 9.44
N GLY A 36 -10.58 1.65 9.08
CA GLY A 36 -9.52 2.02 10.02
C GLY A 36 -8.82 0.86 10.72
N ASP A 37 -9.10 -0.38 10.35
CA ASP A 37 -8.44 -1.57 10.88
C ASP A 37 -7.76 -2.38 9.77
N ILE A 38 -6.75 -3.16 10.14
CA ILE A 38 -6.09 -4.13 9.25
C ILE A 38 -6.82 -5.48 9.33
N TYR A 39 -7.10 -6.02 8.17
CA TYR A 39 -7.72 -7.34 7.97
C TYR A 39 -6.82 -8.22 7.11
N THR A 40 -7.02 -9.52 7.22
CA THR A 40 -6.45 -10.51 6.29
C THR A 40 -7.53 -11.44 5.78
N VAL A 41 -7.35 -11.93 4.55
CA VAL A 41 -8.22 -12.92 3.91
C VAL A 41 -7.36 -13.90 3.11
N PRO A 42 -7.74 -15.19 2.99
CA PRO A 42 -7.05 -16.11 2.07
C PRO A 42 -7.02 -15.54 0.64
N ALA A 43 -5.93 -15.73 -0.08
CA ALA A 43 -5.82 -15.25 -1.47
C ALA A 43 -6.82 -15.93 -2.43
N THR A 44 -7.50 -16.98 -1.98
CA THR A 44 -8.63 -17.64 -2.65
C THR A 44 -9.99 -17.03 -2.30
N GLY A 45 -10.01 -16.02 -1.42
CA GLY A 45 -11.24 -15.42 -0.88
C GLY A 45 -11.80 -16.15 0.33
N GLY A 46 -12.88 -15.63 0.87
CA GLY A 46 -13.57 -16.17 2.04
C GLY A 46 -13.75 -15.16 3.17
N ASN A 47 -13.85 -15.64 4.41
CA ASN A 47 -14.01 -14.79 5.57
C ASN A 47 -12.71 -14.05 5.92
N ALA A 48 -12.81 -12.73 6.01
CA ALA A 48 -11.71 -11.91 6.46
C ALA A 48 -11.60 -11.96 7.98
N ARG A 49 -10.34 -11.96 8.45
CA ARG A 49 -10.00 -11.88 9.87
C ARG A 49 -9.50 -10.49 10.21
N GLN A 50 -10.10 -9.84 11.16
CA GLN A 50 -9.63 -8.57 11.71
C GLN A 50 -8.39 -8.80 12.57
N LEU A 51 -7.29 -8.08 12.28
CA LEU A 51 -6.04 -8.18 13.03
C LEU A 51 -5.87 -7.06 14.06
N THR A 52 -6.40 -5.87 13.78
CA THR A 52 -6.36 -4.73 14.69
C THR A 52 -7.76 -4.34 15.14
N THR A 53 -7.89 -3.94 16.41
CA THR A 53 -9.18 -3.60 17.04
C THR A 53 -9.10 -2.32 17.87
N ASN A 54 -7.99 -1.59 17.77
CA ASN A 54 -7.82 -0.30 18.45
C ASN A 54 -8.73 0.75 17.79
N SER A 55 -9.15 1.77 18.52
CA SER A 55 -9.93 2.90 17.97
C SER A 55 -9.13 3.81 17.03
N ALA A 56 -7.83 3.59 16.90
CA ALA A 56 -6.94 4.30 15.98
C ALA A 56 -7.21 3.95 14.51
N HIS A 57 -6.65 4.76 13.62
CA HIS A 57 -6.68 4.47 12.20
C HIS A 57 -5.42 3.73 11.77
N ASP A 58 -5.57 2.47 11.39
CA ASP A 58 -4.52 1.58 10.92
C ASP A 58 -4.62 1.41 9.39
N SER A 59 -3.49 1.53 8.69
CA SER A 59 -3.45 1.50 7.22
C SER A 59 -2.07 1.11 6.67
N TYR A 60 -1.97 0.95 5.34
CA TYR A 60 -0.73 0.62 4.62
C TYR A 60 -0.03 -0.66 5.12
N PRO A 61 -0.71 -1.81 5.15
CA PRO A 61 -0.06 -3.06 5.52
C PRO A 61 0.99 -3.48 4.49
N VAL A 62 2.17 -3.85 4.97
CA VAL A 62 3.31 -4.35 4.17
C VAL A 62 3.81 -5.64 4.77
N TRP A 63 4.00 -6.67 3.95
CA TRP A 63 4.49 -7.97 4.37
C TRP A 63 6.01 -8.05 4.48
N SER A 64 6.51 -8.79 5.48
CA SER A 64 7.90 -9.23 5.50
C SER A 64 8.15 -10.27 4.39
N PRO A 65 9.40 -10.38 3.84
CA PRO A 65 9.73 -11.33 2.79
C PRO A 65 9.41 -12.79 3.12
N ASP A 66 9.48 -13.18 4.40
CA ASP A 66 9.13 -14.52 4.87
C ASP A 66 7.64 -14.71 5.17
N SER A 67 6.81 -13.71 4.90
CA SER A 67 5.34 -13.72 5.13
C SER A 67 4.92 -13.88 6.59
N LYS A 68 5.82 -13.63 7.57
CA LYS A 68 5.52 -13.85 8.99
C LYS A 68 5.12 -12.60 9.74
N GLN A 69 5.43 -11.43 9.20
CA GLN A 69 5.16 -10.15 9.85
C GLN A 69 4.44 -9.19 8.89
N LEU A 70 3.67 -8.29 9.48
CA LEU A 70 3.06 -7.13 8.83
C LEU A 70 3.56 -5.86 9.49
N ALA A 71 4.12 -4.93 8.72
CA ALA A 71 4.27 -3.54 9.11
C ALA A 71 3.07 -2.74 8.63
N PHE A 72 2.63 -1.75 9.39
CA PHE A 72 1.53 -0.86 9.04
C PHE A 72 1.70 0.48 9.75
N CYS A 73 0.99 1.52 9.34
CA CYS A 73 0.98 2.77 10.08
C CYS A 73 -0.30 2.90 10.92
N SER A 74 -0.16 3.58 12.06
CA SER A 74 -1.23 3.78 13.04
C SER A 74 -1.05 5.10 13.79
N ASN A 75 -2.15 5.79 14.07
CA ASN A 75 -2.15 7.01 14.89
C ASN A 75 -2.51 6.79 16.35
N ARG A 76 -2.36 5.57 16.88
CA ARG A 76 -2.75 5.20 18.27
C ARG A 76 -2.00 5.95 19.37
N GLU A 77 -0.86 6.56 19.04
CA GLU A 77 -0.07 7.41 19.96
C GLU A 77 -0.03 8.88 19.50
N GLY A 78 -1.03 9.29 18.70
CA GLY A 78 -1.22 10.68 18.27
C GLY A 78 -0.78 10.97 16.84
N SER A 79 0.45 10.65 16.43
CA SER A 79 0.96 10.73 15.05
C SER A 79 0.86 9.39 14.32
N MET A 80 0.92 9.45 12.99
CA MET A 80 0.99 8.23 12.18
C MET A 80 2.40 7.66 12.27
N ASP A 81 2.56 6.60 13.04
CA ASP A 81 3.82 5.90 13.26
C ASP A 81 3.82 4.51 12.63
N VAL A 82 5.01 3.96 12.41
CA VAL A 82 5.19 2.59 11.92
C VAL A 82 5.10 1.59 13.07
N TYR A 83 4.26 0.59 12.88
CA TYR A 83 4.08 -0.56 13.77
C TYR A 83 4.39 -1.85 13.03
N VAL A 84 4.73 -2.89 13.78
CA VAL A 84 4.88 -4.26 13.27
C VAL A 84 4.12 -5.24 14.17
N MET A 85 3.52 -6.26 13.55
CA MET A 85 2.86 -7.37 14.24
C MET A 85 3.13 -8.70 13.54
N ASN A 86 2.84 -9.80 14.21
CA ASN A 86 2.85 -11.11 13.58
C ASN A 86 1.70 -11.24 12.58
N ARG A 87 1.88 -12.08 11.55
CA ARG A 87 0.86 -12.46 10.56
C ARG A 87 -0.46 -12.87 11.20
N GLU A 88 -0.40 -13.58 12.31
CA GLU A 88 -1.56 -14.07 13.04
C GLU A 88 -2.17 -13.01 13.99
N GLY A 89 -1.72 -11.77 13.93
CA GLY A 89 -2.16 -10.70 14.82
C GLY A 89 -1.43 -10.72 16.16
N GLY A 90 -2.08 -10.20 17.20
CA GLY A 90 -1.50 -9.99 18.53
C GLY A 90 -1.20 -8.52 18.78
N ALA A 91 -0.45 -8.22 19.85
CA ALA A 91 -0.10 -6.85 20.21
C ALA A 91 0.92 -6.26 19.25
N PRO A 92 0.60 -5.18 18.51
CA PRO A 92 1.55 -4.52 17.65
C PRO A 92 2.65 -3.82 18.45
N ARG A 93 3.87 -3.85 17.91
CA ARG A 93 5.00 -3.10 18.46
C ARG A 93 5.25 -1.84 17.66
N ARG A 94 5.31 -0.70 18.32
CA ARG A 94 5.69 0.59 17.74
C ARG A 94 7.18 0.58 17.37
N LEU A 95 7.51 1.01 16.16
CA LEU A 95 8.89 1.07 15.67
C LEU A 95 9.41 2.50 15.60
N THR A 96 8.55 3.48 15.38
CA THR A 96 8.92 4.88 15.19
C THR A 96 8.11 5.77 16.13
N THR A 97 8.61 6.98 16.39
CA THR A 97 8.07 7.88 17.42
C THR A 97 8.17 9.36 17.05
N ASN A 98 8.37 9.68 15.77
CA ASN A 98 8.43 11.08 15.36
C ASN A 98 7.01 11.68 15.32
N SER A 99 6.91 12.99 15.54
CA SER A 99 5.64 13.71 15.49
C SER A 99 5.07 13.91 14.07
N GLY A 100 5.87 13.64 13.02
CA GLY A 100 5.44 13.67 11.63
C GLY A 100 4.76 12.37 11.20
N THR A 101 4.19 12.35 10.00
CA THR A 101 3.65 11.13 9.41
C THR A 101 4.74 10.22 8.92
N GLU A 102 4.69 8.95 9.33
CA GLU A 102 5.60 7.89 8.98
C GLU A 102 4.82 6.72 8.37
N THR A 103 5.09 6.38 7.12
CA THR A 103 4.34 5.37 6.38
C THR A 103 5.27 4.25 5.91
N PRO A 104 5.05 2.98 6.29
CA PRO A 104 5.83 1.86 5.80
C PRO A 104 5.59 1.67 4.31
N ILE A 105 6.66 1.36 3.55
CA ILE A 105 6.58 1.16 2.09
C ILE A 105 7.12 -0.18 1.63
N ALA A 106 8.05 -0.78 2.38
CA ALA A 106 8.62 -2.09 2.07
C ALA A 106 9.30 -2.69 3.31
N PHE A 107 9.53 -4.00 3.28
CA PHE A 107 10.58 -4.62 4.07
C PHE A 107 11.84 -4.75 3.21
N LYS A 108 12.99 -4.31 3.74
CA LYS A 108 14.30 -4.50 3.13
C LYS A 108 14.78 -5.94 3.28
N ASP A 109 14.50 -6.51 4.43
CA ASP A 109 14.71 -7.90 4.84
C ASP A 109 13.69 -8.24 5.95
N ASN A 110 13.72 -9.45 6.49
CA ASN A 110 12.75 -9.87 7.51
C ASN A 110 12.78 -9.06 8.81
N ASN A 111 13.83 -8.28 9.04
CA ASN A 111 14.06 -7.55 10.30
C ASN A 111 14.14 -6.03 10.12
N THR A 112 14.00 -5.51 8.90
CA THR A 112 14.17 -4.10 8.60
C THR A 112 13.03 -3.57 7.75
N VAL A 113 12.29 -2.59 8.27
CA VAL A 113 11.23 -1.89 7.57
C VAL A 113 11.77 -0.61 6.95
N LEU A 114 11.45 -0.37 5.68
CA LEU A 114 11.61 0.91 5.00
C LEU A 114 10.31 1.71 5.12
N TYR A 115 10.45 2.98 5.48
CA TYR A 115 9.31 3.88 5.57
C TYR A 115 9.66 5.26 5.03
N VAL A 116 8.65 6.00 4.62
CA VAL A 116 8.77 7.39 4.17
C VAL A 116 8.32 8.34 5.26
N SER A 117 9.04 9.43 5.39
CA SER A 117 8.66 10.54 6.24
C SER A 117 9.33 11.83 5.75
N SER A 118 8.71 12.96 6.05
CA SER A 118 9.25 14.29 5.73
C SER A 118 10.05 14.86 6.91
N ILE A 119 10.84 14.03 7.58
CA ILE A 119 11.71 14.43 8.68
C ILE A 119 12.97 15.06 8.09
N MET A 120 13.28 16.29 8.48
CA MET A 120 14.55 16.91 8.10
C MET A 120 15.69 16.42 9.01
N PRO A 121 16.68 15.69 8.49
CA PRO A 121 17.73 15.12 9.33
C PRO A 121 18.73 16.15 9.88
N THR A 122 18.83 17.32 9.26
CA THR A 122 19.73 18.41 9.69
C THR A 122 19.17 19.78 9.34
N ALA A 123 19.62 20.84 10.04
CA ALA A 123 19.27 22.23 9.74
C ALA A 123 19.69 22.67 8.32
N GLN A 124 20.73 22.05 7.74
CA GLN A 124 21.15 22.34 6.38
C GLN A 124 20.22 21.76 5.31
N SER A 125 19.33 20.85 5.68
CA SER A 125 18.33 20.26 4.76
C SER A 125 17.09 21.14 4.54
N ILE A 126 17.03 22.34 5.11
CA ILE A 126 15.88 23.29 5.06
C ILE A 126 15.74 23.99 3.69
N LEU A 127 16.43 23.56 2.65
CA LEU A 127 16.34 24.21 1.33
C LEU A 127 14.99 23.98 0.63
N PHE A 128 14.16 23.04 1.10
CA PHE A 128 12.86 22.75 0.55
C PHE A 128 11.77 22.96 1.60
N ALA A 129 10.58 23.39 1.16
CA ALA A 129 9.44 23.56 2.04
C ALA A 129 9.15 22.27 2.83
N ASN A 130 8.91 22.40 4.12
CA ASN A 130 8.65 21.29 5.02
C ASN A 130 7.47 20.45 4.50
N GLY A 131 7.65 19.14 4.41
CA GLY A 131 6.63 18.19 3.98
C GLY A 131 6.49 17.97 2.47
N SER A 132 7.22 18.72 1.63
CA SER A 132 7.05 18.62 0.16
C SER A 132 7.70 17.39 -0.46
N LEU A 133 8.82 16.90 0.10
CA LEU A 133 9.57 15.77 -0.45
C LEU A 133 9.93 14.80 0.68
N PRO A 134 9.26 13.64 0.75
CA PRO A 134 9.57 12.64 1.75
C PRO A 134 10.91 11.97 1.47
N GLN A 135 11.58 11.56 2.52
CA GLN A 135 12.81 10.78 2.50
C GLN A 135 12.51 9.35 2.95
N VAL A 136 13.38 8.43 2.58
CA VAL A 136 13.25 7.02 2.99
C VAL A 136 14.15 6.76 4.18
N TYR A 137 13.59 6.17 5.21
CA TYR A 137 14.28 5.75 6.42
C TYR A 137 14.18 4.23 6.57
N GLU A 138 15.09 3.66 7.34
CA GLU A 138 15.04 2.25 7.75
C GLU A 138 14.98 2.16 9.28
N VAL A 139 14.21 1.18 9.78
CA VAL A 139 14.11 0.87 11.20
C VAL A 139 14.03 -0.65 11.40
N SER A 140 14.73 -1.15 12.44
CA SER A 140 14.65 -2.57 12.79
C SER A 140 13.28 -2.91 13.38
N THR A 141 12.76 -4.10 13.06
CA THR A 141 11.56 -4.66 13.71
C THR A 141 11.72 -4.83 15.23
N ASN A 142 12.95 -4.76 15.75
CA ASN A 142 13.23 -4.75 17.19
C ASN A 142 13.24 -3.33 17.80
N ALA A 143 12.68 -2.33 17.10
CA ALA A 143 12.56 -0.95 17.56
C ALA A 143 13.91 -0.32 17.91
N SER A 144 14.79 -0.20 16.94
CA SER A 144 16.06 0.53 17.06
C SER A 144 15.92 1.99 16.59
N ARG A 145 16.95 2.79 16.80
CA ARG A 145 17.00 4.15 16.26
C ARG A 145 16.89 4.12 14.74
N PRO A 146 15.95 4.84 14.12
CA PRO A 146 15.85 4.95 12.67
C PRO A 146 17.10 5.55 12.03
N ARG A 147 17.39 5.15 10.80
CA ARG A 147 18.50 5.68 9.99
C ARG A 147 17.98 6.14 8.64
N LEU A 148 18.60 7.15 8.09
CA LEU A 148 18.32 7.58 6.72
C LEU A 148 18.81 6.50 5.74
N PHE A 149 17.89 5.95 4.95
CA PHE A 149 18.20 5.01 3.86
C PHE A 149 18.47 5.75 2.55
N SER A 150 17.66 6.75 2.22
CA SER A 150 17.82 7.58 1.02
C SER A 150 17.23 8.97 1.24
N ALA A 151 17.99 9.98 0.84
CA ALA A 151 17.51 11.36 0.79
C ALA A 151 16.64 11.62 -0.47
N LEU A 152 16.66 10.73 -1.45
CA LEU A 152 15.79 10.85 -2.63
C LEU A 152 14.36 10.46 -2.27
N PRO A 153 13.36 11.19 -2.81
CA PRO A 153 11.95 10.90 -2.59
C PRO A 153 11.52 9.67 -3.42
N MET A 154 11.75 8.49 -2.86
CA MET A 154 11.39 7.20 -3.44
C MET A 154 10.08 6.72 -2.83
N MET A 155 9.11 6.41 -3.66
CA MET A 155 7.81 5.89 -3.24
C MET A 155 7.60 4.48 -3.81
N ASP A 156 6.75 3.69 -3.14
CA ASP A 156 6.38 2.33 -3.55
C ASP A 156 7.59 1.46 -3.93
N ILE A 157 8.53 1.35 -3.00
CA ILE A 157 9.78 0.61 -3.21
C ILE A 157 9.49 -0.90 -3.34
N SER A 158 10.02 -1.52 -4.41
CA SER A 158 10.13 -2.96 -4.55
C SER A 158 11.59 -3.36 -4.59
N ILE A 159 12.04 -4.14 -3.60
CA ILE A 159 13.44 -4.49 -3.42
C ILE A 159 13.67 -6.00 -3.54
N ARG A 160 14.75 -6.40 -4.19
CA ARG A 160 15.23 -7.79 -4.28
C ARG A 160 16.29 -8.08 -3.23
N PRO A 161 16.52 -9.37 -2.88
CA PRO A 161 17.57 -9.75 -1.92
C PRO A 161 18.99 -9.31 -2.31
N ASN A 162 19.27 -9.16 -3.61
CA ASN A 162 20.55 -8.64 -4.12
C ASN A 162 20.71 -7.11 -3.97
N GLY A 163 19.68 -6.41 -3.47
CA GLY A 163 19.67 -4.96 -3.27
C GLY A 163 19.22 -4.14 -4.48
N ASP A 164 18.86 -4.76 -5.60
CA ASP A 164 18.23 -4.08 -6.73
C ASP A 164 16.86 -3.55 -6.32
N LEU A 165 16.61 -2.30 -6.60
CA LEU A 165 15.45 -1.58 -6.09
C LEU A 165 14.74 -0.83 -7.21
N LEU A 166 13.45 -1.07 -7.34
CA LEU A 166 12.53 -0.27 -8.14
C LEU A 166 11.76 0.71 -7.26
N TYR A 167 11.48 1.88 -7.79
CA TYR A 167 10.65 2.88 -7.12
C TYR A 167 10.01 3.80 -8.15
N HIS A 168 8.97 4.52 -7.79
CA HIS A 168 8.59 5.71 -8.54
C HIS A 168 9.08 6.96 -7.79
N ASP A 169 9.47 7.97 -8.56
CA ASP A 169 9.94 9.23 -8.00
C ASP A 169 8.78 10.14 -7.57
N GLN A 170 9.05 11.06 -6.67
CA GLN A 170 8.16 12.16 -6.34
C GLN A 170 8.87 13.49 -6.60
N LYS A 171 8.52 14.16 -7.67
CA LYS A 171 9.16 15.40 -8.12
C LYS A 171 8.52 16.65 -7.51
N GLY A 172 7.34 16.51 -6.93
CA GLY A 172 6.58 17.60 -6.34
C GLY A 172 5.31 17.10 -5.65
N TYR A 173 4.47 18.05 -5.23
CA TYR A 173 3.17 17.71 -4.67
C TYR A 173 2.18 17.48 -5.79
N GLU A 174 1.59 16.30 -5.84
CA GLU A 174 0.46 15.96 -6.68
C GLU A 174 -0.62 15.24 -5.87
N ASP A 175 -1.86 15.55 -6.17
CA ASP A 175 -2.99 14.81 -5.65
C ASP A 175 -2.97 13.37 -6.23
N PRO A 176 -2.80 12.33 -5.40
CA PRO A 176 -2.77 10.95 -5.87
C PRO A 176 -4.11 10.48 -6.45
N LEU A 177 -5.17 11.26 -6.27
CA LEU A 177 -6.51 10.97 -6.80
C LEU A 177 -6.77 11.60 -8.17
N ARG A 178 -5.85 12.44 -8.69
CA ARG A 178 -6.00 13.05 -10.02
C ARG A 178 -5.95 11.98 -11.12
N LYS A 179 -6.72 12.25 -12.17
CA LYS A 179 -6.71 11.46 -13.41
C LYS A 179 -6.11 12.29 -14.54
N HIS A 180 -5.39 11.61 -15.45
CA HIS A 180 -4.91 12.17 -16.73
C HIS A 180 -4.08 13.45 -16.58
N HIS A 181 -3.26 13.52 -15.56
CA HIS A 181 -2.41 14.67 -15.37
C HIS A 181 -1.12 14.55 -16.20
N ARG A 182 -0.82 15.59 -16.96
CA ARG A 182 0.43 15.74 -17.69
C ARG A 182 1.15 16.98 -17.18
N SER A 183 2.25 16.77 -16.51
CA SER A 183 3.08 17.86 -15.99
C SER A 183 4.53 17.40 -15.81
N PRO A 184 5.48 18.34 -15.64
CA PRO A 184 6.87 18.00 -15.33
C PRO A 184 7.08 17.21 -14.04
N ILE A 185 6.06 17.17 -13.16
CA ILE A 185 6.13 16.47 -11.87
C ILE A 185 5.44 15.11 -11.88
N THR A 186 4.88 14.65 -13.03
CA THR A 186 4.37 13.28 -13.16
C THR A 186 5.47 12.27 -12.87
N ARG A 187 5.06 11.17 -12.26
CA ARG A 187 5.98 10.16 -11.71
C ARG A 187 6.46 9.20 -12.79
N ASP A 188 7.70 8.77 -12.63
CA ASP A 188 8.32 7.77 -13.48
C ASP A 188 8.88 6.62 -12.65
N ILE A 189 9.06 5.45 -13.28
CA ILE A 189 9.70 4.31 -12.64
C ILE A 189 11.22 4.36 -12.84
N TRP A 190 11.93 4.12 -11.76
CA TRP A 190 13.38 4.11 -11.69
C TRP A 190 13.90 2.79 -11.13
N LEU A 191 15.08 2.40 -11.59
CA LEU A 191 15.88 1.31 -11.06
C LEU A 191 17.12 1.88 -10.37
N ARG A 192 17.37 1.42 -9.13
CA ARG A 192 18.68 1.54 -8.49
C ARG A 192 19.33 0.16 -8.48
N ARG A 193 20.47 0.03 -9.18
CA ARG A 193 21.27 -1.21 -9.27
C ARG A 193 22.74 -0.87 -9.11
N ALA A 194 23.44 -1.50 -8.15
CA ALA A 194 24.85 -1.26 -7.88
C ALA A 194 25.22 0.23 -7.73
N GLY A 195 24.38 1.00 -7.05
CA GLY A 195 24.57 2.44 -6.82
C GLY A 195 24.26 3.35 -8.01
N LYS A 196 23.91 2.79 -9.18
CA LYS A 196 23.47 3.56 -10.36
C LYS A 196 21.96 3.67 -10.39
N TYR A 197 21.47 4.82 -10.87
CA TYR A 197 20.07 5.12 -11.04
C TYR A 197 19.73 5.19 -12.52
N THR A 198 18.74 4.44 -12.96
CA THR A 198 18.30 4.39 -14.35
C THR A 198 16.81 4.61 -14.41
N LYS A 199 16.36 5.61 -15.18
CA LYS A 199 14.95 5.84 -15.48
C LYS A 199 14.47 4.75 -16.44
N LEU A 200 13.41 4.04 -16.08
CA LEU A 200 12.88 2.91 -16.86
C LEU A 200 11.68 3.30 -17.73
N THR A 201 10.89 4.29 -17.32
CA THR A 201 9.71 4.74 -18.07
C THR A 201 9.85 6.19 -18.51
N ASN A 202 9.20 6.55 -19.61
CA ASN A 202 9.27 7.88 -20.22
C ASN A 202 7.91 8.31 -20.79
N PHE A 203 6.83 7.74 -20.28
CA PHE A 203 5.48 8.11 -20.68
C PHE A 203 5.19 9.57 -20.24
N ASN A 204 4.53 10.34 -21.12
CA ASN A 204 4.11 11.70 -20.78
C ASN A 204 2.79 11.68 -19.98
N GLY A 205 2.82 11.19 -18.78
CA GLY A 205 1.76 10.97 -17.80
C GLY A 205 2.37 10.25 -16.62
N GLU A 206 1.58 9.51 -15.87
CA GLU A 206 2.07 8.87 -14.65
C GLU A 206 2.28 7.36 -14.78
N ASP A 207 3.44 6.90 -14.32
CA ASP A 207 3.79 5.51 -14.07
C ASP A 207 4.11 5.35 -12.58
N ARG A 208 3.44 4.38 -11.89
CA ARG A 208 3.49 4.23 -10.42
C ARG A 208 3.66 2.78 -10.00
N THR A 209 3.94 2.59 -8.72
CA THR A 209 3.84 1.33 -7.98
C THR A 209 4.54 0.17 -8.70
N PRO A 210 5.86 0.27 -8.95
CA PRO A 210 6.60 -0.80 -9.58
C PRO A 210 6.75 -1.99 -8.65
N VAL A 211 6.59 -3.21 -9.19
CA VAL A 211 6.77 -4.45 -8.46
C VAL A 211 7.61 -5.41 -9.30
N TRP A 212 8.67 -5.96 -8.71
CA TRP A 212 9.48 -6.96 -9.40
C TRP A 212 8.64 -8.18 -9.81
N ALA A 213 8.87 -8.65 -11.01
CA ALA A 213 8.37 -9.97 -11.41
C ALA A 213 9.15 -11.08 -10.69
N ALA A 214 8.51 -12.24 -10.50
CA ALA A 214 9.08 -13.38 -9.81
C ALA A 214 10.40 -13.86 -10.42
N GLN A 215 10.56 -13.73 -11.73
CA GLN A 215 11.73 -14.19 -12.47
C GLN A 215 12.19 -13.16 -13.51
N GLY A 216 13.48 -13.24 -13.81
CA GLY A 216 14.11 -12.40 -14.84
C GLY A 216 14.21 -10.92 -14.43
N ASP A 217 14.59 -10.10 -15.39
CA ASP A 217 14.72 -8.65 -15.26
C ASP A 217 13.48 -7.92 -15.78
N SER A 218 12.30 -8.38 -15.37
CA SER A 218 11.02 -7.76 -15.69
C SER A 218 10.31 -7.27 -14.43
N PHE A 219 9.37 -6.34 -14.60
CA PHE A 219 8.58 -5.76 -13.52
C PHE A 219 7.16 -5.43 -13.97
N TYR A 220 6.26 -5.38 -13.01
CA TYR A 220 4.90 -4.87 -13.16
C TYR A 220 4.81 -3.45 -12.64
N TYR A 221 3.91 -2.65 -13.17
CA TYR A 221 3.69 -1.28 -12.73
C TYR A 221 2.29 -0.81 -13.13
N LEU A 222 1.85 0.28 -12.55
CA LEU A 222 0.63 0.98 -12.92
C LEU A 222 0.95 2.10 -13.87
N SER A 223 0.28 2.16 -15.02
CA SER A 223 0.38 3.25 -15.99
C SER A 223 -1.00 3.72 -16.40
N GLU A 224 -1.15 5.02 -16.63
CA GLU A 224 -2.39 5.62 -17.13
C GLU A 224 -2.35 5.88 -18.65
N GLU A 225 -1.38 5.31 -19.37
CA GLU A 225 -1.19 5.60 -20.79
C GLU A 225 -2.40 5.27 -21.68
N ASP A 226 -3.26 4.36 -21.23
CA ASP A 226 -4.50 3.95 -21.92
C ASP A 226 -5.76 4.61 -21.32
N GLY A 227 -5.59 5.78 -20.70
CA GLY A 227 -6.67 6.61 -20.19
C GLY A 227 -6.99 6.46 -18.71
N THR A 228 -6.62 5.37 -18.05
CA THR A 228 -6.69 5.20 -16.59
C THR A 228 -5.64 4.22 -16.13
N PHE A 229 -5.30 4.23 -14.83
CA PHE A 229 -4.30 3.29 -14.33
C PHE A 229 -4.71 1.85 -14.54
N ASN A 230 -3.87 1.12 -15.24
CA ASN A 230 -3.94 -0.32 -15.47
C ASN A 230 -2.60 -0.97 -15.15
N VAL A 231 -2.60 -2.30 -14.98
CA VAL A 231 -1.38 -3.07 -14.74
C VAL A 231 -0.69 -3.35 -16.06
N TYR A 232 0.58 -2.99 -16.12
CA TYR A 232 1.51 -3.29 -17.21
C TYR A 232 2.66 -4.15 -16.72
N LYS A 233 3.28 -4.86 -17.66
CA LYS A 233 4.53 -5.60 -17.49
C LYS A 233 5.51 -5.16 -18.54
N ARG A 234 6.80 -5.07 -18.22
CA ARG A 234 7.89 -4.88 -19.16
C ARG A 234 9.23 -5.35 -18.61
N ASN A 235 10.20 -5.55 -19.48
CA ASN A 235 11.59 -5.76 -19.07
C ASN A 235 12.27 -4.43 -18.72
N ILE A 236 13.32 -4.47 -17.87
CA ILE A 236 14.09 -3.27 -17.49
C ILE A 236 14.80 -2.60 -18.68
N ASP A 237 15.10 -3.36 -19.75
CA ASP A 237 15.66 -2.83 -20.99
C ASP A 237 14.63 -2.17 -21.91
N GLY A 238 13.35 -2.19 -21.53
CA GLY A 238 12.25 -1.58 -22.26
C GLY A 238 11.52 -2.50 -23.21
N THR A 239 11.96 -3.73 -23.40
CA THR A 239 11.29 -4.73 -24.24
C THR A 239 10.11 -5.39 -23.56
N ASP A 240 9.33 -6.18 -24.30
CA ASP A 240 8.19 -6.98 -23.82
C ASP A 240 7.15 -6.22 -23.02
N LYS A 241 6.85 -4.99 -23.40
CA LYS A 241 5.79 -4.21 -22.78
C LYS A 241 4.43 -4.83 -23.09
N GLN A 242 3.67 -5.15 -22.06
CA GLN A 242 2.35 -5.76 -22.14
C GLN A 242 1.39 -5.09 -21.16
N GLN A 243 0.18 -4.79 -21.62
CA GLN A 243 -0.93 -4.40 -20.77
C GLN A 243 -1.66 -5.64 -20.27
N LEU A 244 -1.78 -5.80 -18.95
CA LEU A 244 -2.36 -6.99 -18.31
C LEU A 244 -3.82 -6.79 -17.88
N THR A 245 -4.23 -5.55 -17.61
CA THR A 245 -5.63 -5.22 -17.25
C THR A 245 -6.17 -4.14 -18.18
N ARG A 246 -7.50 -4.09 -18.36
CA ARG A 246 -8.18 -3.14 -19.24
C ARG A 246 -9.41 -2.53 -18.57
N HIS A 247 -9.21 -2.01 -17.35
CA HIS A 247 -10.24 -1.26 -16.65
C HIS A 247 -10.38 0.14 -17.29
N THR A 248 -11.60 0.62 -17.42
CA THR A 248 -11.88 1.89 -18.13
C THR A 248 -12.49 2.96 -17.25
N THR A 249 -13.18 2.58 -16.16
CA THR A 249 -13.97 3.49 -15.34
C THR A 249 -13.14 4.11 -14.21
N ASN A 250 -12.49 3.28 -13.40
CA ASN A 250 -11.74 3.66 -12.21
C ASN A 250 -10.26 3.24 -12.33
N PRO A 251 -9.35 3.93 -11.65
CA PRO A 251 -7.94 3.56 -11.64
C PRO A 251 -7.69 2.29 -10.81
N VAL A 252 -6.82 1.42 -11.30
CA VAL A 252 -6.19 0.37 -10.50
C VAL A 252 -5.25 1.01 -9.48
N ARG A 253 -5.21 0.44 -8.25
CA ARG A 253 -4.41 0.93 -7.11
C ARG A 253 -3.80 -0.22 -6.33
N PHE A 254 -2.81 0.07 -5.49
CA PHE A 254 -2.26 -0.86 -4.48
C PHE A 254 -1.69 -2.15 -5.07
N LEU A 255 -0.98 -2.05 -6.20
CA LEU A 255 -0.38 -3.22 -6.86
C LEU A 255 0.71 -3.85 -6.00
N THR A 256 0.59 -5.15 -5.74
CA THR A 256 1.59 -5.98 -5.08
C THR A 256 1.74 -7.32 -5.80
N ALA A 257 2.80 -8.08 -5.52
CA ALA A 257 3.03 -9.39 -6.11
C ALA A 257 3.54 -10.39 -5.07
N ALA A 258 3.11 -11.64 -5.21
CA ALA A 258 3.67 -12.78 -4.52
C ALA A 258 4.89 -13.33 -5.27
N THR A 259 5.69 -14.18 -4.61
CA THR A 259 6.89 -14.77 -5.19
C THR A 259 6.62 -15.76 -6.34
N ASP A 260 5.40 -16.28 -6.43
CA ASP A 260 4.93 -17.10 -7.55
C ASP A 260 4.49 -16.28 -8.77
N GLY A 261 4.53 -14.94 -8.67
CA GLY A 261 4.10 -14.00 -9.71
C GLY A 261 2.62 -13.68 -9.70
N THR A 262 1.86 -14.16 -8.73
CA THR A 262 0.46 -13.76 -8.53
C THR A 262 0.42 -12.29 -8.10
N LEU A 263 -0.30 -11.46 -8.87
CA LEU A 263 -0.53 -10.05 -8.56
C LEU A 263 -1.79 -9.88 -7.72
N CYS A 264 -1.76 -8.86 -6.85
CA CYS A 264 -2.93 -8.38 -6.12
C CYS A 264 -3.03 -6.86 -6.30
N TYR A 265 -4.25 -6.37 -6.52
CA TYR A 265 -4.50 -4.93 -6.67
C TYR A 265 -5.93 -4.56 -6.27
N GLY A 266 -6.13 -3.28 -5.98
CA GLY A 266 -7.44 -2.71 -5.71
C GLY A 266 -8.06 -2.11 -6.98
N TYR A 267 -9.34 -2.34 -7.22
CA TYR A 267 -10.12 -1.70 -8.25
C TYR A 267 -11.57 -1.52 -7.77
N ASP A 268 -12.10 -0.33 -7.94
CA ASP A 268 -13.49 0.04 -7.59
C ASP A 268 -13.88 -0.27 -6.14
N GLY A 269 -12.94 -0.10 -5.20
CA GLY A 269 -13.15 -0.39 -3.78
C GLY A 269 -13.08 -1.87 -3.41
N GLU A 270 -12.76 -2.74 -4.34
CA GLU A 270 -12.65 -4.19 -4.20
C GLU A 270 -11.24 -4.68 -4.47
N ILE A 271 -10.93 -5.93 -4.12
CA ILE A 271 -9.63 -6.55 -4.31
C ILE A 271 -9.70 -7.55 -5.46
N TYR A 272 -8.67 -7.55 -6.30
CA TYR A 272 -8.49 -8.46 -7.42
C TYR A 272 -7.16 -9.18 -7.32
N THR A 273 -7.14 -10.41 -7.80
CA THR A 273 -5.90 -11.17 -8.03
C THR A 273 -5.74 -11.48 -9.52
N LEU A 274 -4.49 -11.56 -9.98
CA LEU A 274 -4.16 -11.86 -11.37
C LEU A 274 -2.96 -12.80 -11.43
N LYS A 275 -3.18 -14.01 -11.90
CA LYS A 275 -2.12 -14.97 -12.20
C LYS A 275 -1.62 -14.77 -13.62
N GLN A 276 -0.37 -15.12 -13.85
CA GLN A 276 0.23 -15.03 -15.20
C GLN A 276 -0.60 -15.81 -16.23
N GLY A 277 -0.94 -15.16 -17.34
CA GLY A 277 -1.73 -15.76 -18.42
C GLY A 277 -3.23 -15.95 -18.13
N ALA A 278 -3.71 -15.56 -16.97
CA ALA A 278 -5.13 -15.63 -16.60
C ALA A 278 -5.83 -14.25 -16.74
N GLN A 279 -7.14 -14.26 -16.61
CA GLN A 279 -7.92 -13.03 -16.47
C GLN A 279 -7.96 -12.60 -14.99
N PRO A 280 -8.08 -11.28 -14.71
CA PRO A 280 -8.29 -10.77 -13.37
C PRO A 280 -9.48 -11.44 -12.68
N GLN A 281 -9.25 -11.87 -11.44
CA GLN A 281 -10.30 -12.50 -10.61
C GLN A 281 -10.61 -11.59 -9.42
N LYS A 282 -11.88 -11.22 -9.27
CA LYS A 282 -12.34 -10.51 -8.08
C LYS A 282 -12.27 -11.44 -6.88
N LEU A 283 -11.60 -10.98 -5.81
CA LEU A 283 -11.52 -11.72 -4.56
C LEU A 283 -12.83 -11.57 -3.77
N LYS A 284 -13.52 -12.67 -3.51
CA LYS A 284 -14.70 -12.64 -2.66
C LYS A 284 -14.26 -12.45 -1.20
N VAL A 285 -14.58 -11.32 -0.60
CA VAL A 285 -14.24 -10.98 0.79
C VAL A 285 -15.51 -10.86 1.60
N ASN A 286 -15.66 -11.70 2.63
CA ASN A 286 -16.76 -11.60 3.60
C ASN A 286 -16.20 -11.02 4.90
N ILE A 287 -16.77 -9.92 5.40
CA ILE A 287 -16.39 -9.34 6.69
C ILE A 287 -17.51 -9.61 7.67
N VAL A 288 -17.20 -10.39 8.70
CA VAL A 288 -18.09 -10.63 9.84
C VAL A 288 -17.67 -9.67 10.94
N THR A 289 -18.54 -8.78 11.37
CA THR A 289 -18.27 -7.82 12.45
C THR A 289 -19.47 -7.76 13.39
N ASP A 290 -19.18 -7.65 14.68
CA ASP A 290 -20.15 -7.33 15.74
C ASP A 290 -20.31 -5.82 15.94
N LYS A 291 -19.48 -5.00 15.25
CA LYS A 291 -19.64 -3.55 15.25
C LYS A 291 -20.95 -3.24 14.53
N THR A 292 -21.99 -2.92 15.27
CA THR A 292 -23.16 -2.20 14.73
C THR A 292 -22.64 -0.85 14.21
N ASP A 293 -23.03 -0.46 13.00
CA ASP A 293 -22.83 0.92 12.57
C ASP A 293 -23.51 1.79 13.64
N LYS A 294 -22.70 2.47 14.45
CA LYS A 294 -23.25 3.47 15.37
C LYS A 294 -24.00 4.44 14.46
N ASP A 295 -25.26 4.67 14.75
CA ASP A 295 -26.04 5.69 14.07
C ASP A 295 -25.16 6.92 13.99
N LEU A 296 -24.84 7.32 12.77
CA LEU A 296 -24.12 8.56 12.53
C LEU A 296 -25.02 9.64 13.10
N ASP A 297 -24.58 10.28 14.16
CA ASP A 297 -25.26 11.44 14.75
C ASP A 297 -25.22 12.55 13.69
N ARG A 298 -26.25 12.58 12.85
CA ARG A 298 -26.38 13.56 11.78
C ARG A 298 -26.79 14.87 12.42
N GLN A 299 -25.82 15.70 12.76
CA GLN A 299 -26.11 17.08 13.15
C GLN A 299 -26.38 17.88 11.88
N THR A 300 -27.62 18.36 11.75
CA THR A 300 -27.96 19.38 10.75
C THR A 300 -27.40 20.72 11.25
N LEU A 301 -26.27 21.15 10.68
CA LEU A 301 -25.59 22.39 11.11
C LEU A 301 -26.33 23.67 10.67
N PHE A 302 -27.17 23.59 9.64
CA PHE A 302 -27.97 24.74 9.16
C PHE A 302 -29.36 24.30 8.75
N THR A 303 -30.37 25.00 9.29
CA THR A 303 -31.80 24.83 8.93
C THR A 303 -32.37 26.07 8.20
N GLY A 304 -31.55 27.05 7.87
CA GLY A 304 -31.99 28.31 7.23
C GLY A 304 -31.16 28.62 5.98
N ALA A 305 -31.75 29.40 5.07
CA ALA A 305 -31.04 29.98 3.97
C ALA A 305 -30.06 31.04 4.50
N THR A 306 -28.83 31.04 4.02
CA THR A 306 -27.91 32.18 4.16
C THR A 306 -28.31 33.21 3.15
N GLU A 307 -28.76 34.42 3.61
CA GLU A 307 -28.88 35.61 2.78
C GLU A 307 -27.51 36.07 2.30
#